data_3a7f1f9f20e1388abfda7c1d2d69209f
#
_entry.id   3a7f1f9f20e1388abfda7c1d2d69209f
#
_cell.length_a   1.000
_cell.length_b   1.000
_cell.length_c   1.000
_cell.angle_alpha   90.00
_cell.angle_beta   90.00
_cell.angle_gamma   90.00
#
_symmetry.space_group_name_H-M   'P 1'
#
loop_
_entity.id
_entity.type
_entity.pdbx_description
1 polymer ?
#
loop_
_entity_poly.entity_id
_entity_poly.type
_entity_poly.pdbx_seq_one_letter_code
_entity_poly.pdbx_strand_id
1 'polypeptide(L)'
;MTDTDRENASGERRPAGPETHEAGDDAVIGVALRRSLLVMAFVAGAGLLLWWLSRPDADPEPVAERTLVAPAPLPQPAATALPTLPFVDVTAAAGIGFEHDNGADGERLLPETMGGGVAFADFDGDRRPDLLFVDSGPWPWSERPARPTAAVLYRNAGDGRFEDITEGAGLGPGLYGQGVATGDFDADGRPDLFITAVGPNRLYRNLGGGRFEDVTAAAGVAGAPDAWSTSAAFLDYDRDGDLDLFVLNYVEWSRELDFEVDYRLAGIGRAYGPPTNFPGTHAWLYRNDDGRYTDVSAEAGVQVANPATGEPAGKGLALRVDDPDDDGWPDVIVANDTVRNFFFRNREGRFEESGIATGIAFDNSGGATGAMGIDAAHGGADGRYAVAIGNFANEMTSYFVAPDASLLFTDEAIVAGIGPPTRLVLSFGLFFFDADLDGRLDLLQANGHVEDDINLVQASQQHRQPAQLFWDCGGCPRQFVELPADRLGDLPQPLVGRGAAYADYDGDGDLDVVLTQAGGAPRLLRNDQALGHRWLRLRLVDEGLNRDALGARVRVLAGGEVQERRVAPTRSYLSQVELPLTFGLPAADMPVTVEVRWPDGTVEIFDAVPGLREVEIRRGNGADPAPTG
;
A
#
# COMPACT_ATOMS: atom_id res chain seq x y z
N MET A 1 18.11 -66.88 -23.92
CA MET A 1 17.29 -68.11 -23.93
C MET A 1 16.20 -67.83 -24.91
N THR A 2 16.51 -68.24 -26.06
CA THR A 2 16.03 -69.34 -26.89
C THR A 2 14.67 -69.01 -27.43
N ASP A 3 14.45 -68.90 -28.65
CA ASP A 3 14.92 -69.57 -29.85
C ASP A 3 13.71 -69.93 -30.66
N THR A 4 13.84 -69.64 -31.93
CA THR A 4 13.66 -70.50 -33.07
C THR A 4 12.20 -70.81 -33.46
N ASP A 5 11.81 -70.99 -34.67
CA ASP A 5 12.44 -71.19 -36.00
C ASP A 5 11.30 -71.26 -37.04
N ARG A 6 11.55 -70.79 -38.23
CA ARG A 6 11.61 -71.51 -39.52
C ARG A 6 10.33 -72.29 -39.94
N GLU A 7 9.98 -72.45 -41.13
CA GLU A 7 10.60 -72.51 -42.45
C GLU A 7 9.52 -72.66 -43.55
N ASN A 8 9.76 -72.12 -44.73
CA ASN A 8 9.86 -72.74 -46.05
C ASN A 8 8.62 -73.44 -46.64
N ALA A 9 8.37 -73.46 -47.89
CA ALA A 9 9.04 -73.13 -49.12
C ALA A 9 8.15 -73.55 -50.32
N SER A 10 8.57 -73.03 -51.46
CA SER A 10 8.40 -73.63 -52.83
C SER A 10 6.97 -73.75 -53.40
N GLY A 11 6.67 -73.26 -54.51
CA GLY A 11 7.32 -73.18 -55.83
C GLY A 11 6.43 -73.75 -56.88
N GLU A 12 6.19 -73.08 -57.96
CA GLU A 12 6.27 -73.59 -59.32
C GLU A 12 5.60 -72.66 -60.33
N ARG A 13 6.21 -72.67 -61.51
CA ARG A 13 5.96 -71.77 -62.62
C ARG A 13 5.03 -72.34 -63.65
N ARG A 14 4.38 -71.37 -64.38
CA ARG A 14 4.03 -71.36 -65.83
C ARG A 14 2.66 -71.92 -66.27
N PRO A 15 2.15 -71.45 -67.42
CA PRO A 15 2.57 -70.43 -68.38
C PRO A 15 1.45 -69.45 -68.82
N ALA A 16 1.81 -68.52 -69.70
CA ALA A 16 1.06 -67.45 -70.28
C ALA A 16 0.02 -67.87 -71.33
N GLY A 17 -1.02 -67.13 -71.47
CA GLY A 17 -1.97 -67.11 -72.57
C GLY A 17 -2.55 -65.68 -72.73
N PRO A 18 -3.08 -65.31 -73.90
CA PRO A 18 -2.80 -64.05 -74.52
C PRO A 18 -3.74 -62.91 -74.14
N GLU A 19 -3.19 -61.70 -74.34
CA GLU A 19 -3.88 -60.42 -74.24
C GLU A 19 -5.06 -60.28 -75.13
N THR A 20 -6.21 -59.90 -74.57
CA THR A 20 -7.28 -59.26 -75.33
C THR A 20 -7.47 -57.85 -74.83
N HIS A 21 -7.07 -56.87 -75.66
CA HIS A 21 -7.36 -55.46 -75.43
C HIS A 21 -8.88 -55.25 -75.37
N GLU A 22 -9.43 -54.89 -74.24
CA GLU A 22 -10.74 -54.28 -74.10
C GLU A 22 -10.62 -52.76 -74.26
N ALA A 23 -10.87 -52.27 -75.47
CA ALA A 23 -10.98 -50.84 -75.77
C ALA A 23 -12.35 -50.28 -75.36
N GLY A 24 -12.79 -50.58 -74.16
CA GLY A 24 -14.14 -50.19 -73.67
C GLY A 24 -14.15 -49.27 -72.48
N ASP A 25 -13.10 -49.29 -71.64
CA ASP A 25 -13.14 -48.60 -70.32
C ASP A 25 -12.75 -47.10 -70.36
N ASP A 26 -11.90 -46.68 -71.28
CA ASP A 26 -11.47 -45.29 -71.42
C ASP A 26 -12.59 -44.32 -71.79
N ALA A 27 -13.58 -44.78 -72.55
CA ALA A 27 -14.73 -43.96 -72.97
C ALA A 27 -15.67 -43.70 -71.76
N VAL A 28 -15.84 -44.68 -70.87
CA VAL A 28 -16.70 -44.57 -69.70
C VAL A 28 -16.05 -43.65 -68.65
N ILE A 29 -14.74 -43.79 -68.49
CA ILE A 29 -13.95 -42.91 -67.56
C ILE A 29 -13.99 -41.47 -68.07
N GLY A 30 -13.82 -41.24 -69.40
CA GLY A 30 -13.90 -39.90 -69.98
C GLY A 30 -15.28 -39.24 -69.85
N VAL A 31 -16.37 -40.01 -69.94
CA VAL A 31 -17.73 -39.51 -69.71
C VAL A 31 -17.99 -39.23 -68.22
N ALA A 32 -17.54 -40.12 -67.36
CA ALA A 32 -17.65 -39.92 -65.89
C ALA A 32 -16.88 -38.68 -65.44
N LEU A 33 -15.62 -38.48 -65.90
CA LEU A 33 -14.80 -37.32 -65.59
C LEU A 33 -15.44 -36.00 -66.05
N ARG A 34 -15.99 -36.00 -67.32
CA ARG A 34 -16.70 -34.81 -67.84
C ARG A 34 -17.95 -34.50 -67.03
N ARG A 35 -18.72 -35.51 -66.62
CA ARG A 35 -19.89 -35.29 -65.74
C ARG A 35 -19.50 -34.78 -64.35
N SER A 36 -18.47 -35.34 -63.78
CA SER A 36 -17.94 -34.85 -62.46
C SER A 36 -17.43 -33.39 -62.53
N LEU A 37 -16.73 -33.05 -63.64
CA LEU A 37 -16.29 -31.67 -63.86
C LEU A 37 -17.46 -30.70 -64.06
N LEU A 38 -18.53 -31.15 -64.78
CA LEU A 38 -19.74 -30.34 -64.95
C LEU A 38 -20.50 -30.16 -63.63
N VAL A 39 -20.56 -31.17 -62.77
CA VAL A 39 -21.18 -31.10 -61.46
C VAL A 39 -20.36 -30.18 -60.56
N MET A 40 -19.01 -30.28 -60.52
CA MET A 40 -18.15 -29.39 -59.78
C MET A 40 -18.26 -27.94 -60.25
N ALA A 41 -18.30 -27.71 -61.57
CA ALA A 41 -18.48 -26.36 -62.11
C ALA A 41 -19.88 -25.79 -61.76
N PHE A 42 -20.92 -26.64 -61.76
CA PHE A 42 -22.24 -26.21 -61.30
C PHE A 42 -22.31 -25.90 -59.83
N VAL A 43 -21.68 -26.71 -58.94
CA VAL A 43 -21.60 -26.48 -57.51
C VAL A 43 -20.79 -25.22 -57.23
N ALA A 44 -19.66 -25.03 -57.93
CA ALA A 44 -18.85 -23.82 -57.78
C ALA A 44 -19.62 -22.58 -58.30
N GLY A 45 -20.32 -22.66 -59.37
CA GLY A 45 -21.18 -21.59 -59.92
C GLY A 45 -22.36 -21.26 -59.02
N ALA A 46 -23.00 -22.27 -58.43
CA ALA A 46 -24.09 -22.11 -57.48
C ALA A 46 -23.55 -21.49 -56.15
N GLY A 47 -22.36 -21.93 -55.70
CA GLY A 47 -21.68 -21.34 -54.53
C GLY A 47 -21.31 -19.89 -54.74
N LEU A 48 -20.78 -19.53 -55.91
CA LEU A 48 -20.47 -18.15 -56.29
C LEU A 48 -21.74 -17.29 -56.41
N LEU A 49 -22.81 -17.85 -56.96
CA LEU A 49 -24.10 -17.16 -57.07
C LEU A 49 -24.73 -16.93 -55.68
N LEU A 50 -24.70 -17.93 -54.80
CA LEU A 50 -25.15 -17.80 -53.41
C LEU A 50 -24.30 -16.79 -52.64
N TRP A 51 -22.99 -16.81 -52.82
CA TRP A 51 -22.09 -15.83 -52.22
C TRP A 51 -22.35 -14.41 -52.76
N TRP A 52 -22.65 -14.26 -54.06
CA TRP A 52 -22.99 -12.98 -54.64
C TRP A 52 -24.38 -12.47 -54.19
N LEU A 53 -25.38 -13.37 -54.07
CA LEU A 53 -26.72 -13.07 -53.58
C LEU A 53 -26.75 -12.83 -52.05
N SER A 54 -25.78 -13.37 -51.29
CA SER A 54 -25.64 -13.17 -49.84
C SER A 54 -24.74 -11.99 -49.49
N ARG A 55 -24.19 -11.28 -50.46
CA ARG A 55 -23.54 -10.00 -50.17
C ARG A 55 -24.61 -9.04 -49.67
N PRO A 56 -24.53 -8.56 -48.44
CA PRO A 56 -25.39 -7.46 -48.04
C PRO A 56 -25.03 -6.27 -48.93
N ASP A 57 -26.02 -5.71 -49.64
CA ASP A 57 -25.93 -4.36 -50.20
C ASP A 57 -25.89 -3.37 -49.02
N ALA A 58 -24.78 -3.37 -48.34
CA ALA A 58 -24.47 -2.34 -47.39
C ALA A 58 -23.52 -1.38 -48.10
N ASP A 59 -24.06 -0.37 -48.75
CA ASP A 59 -23.38 0.91 -48.66
C ASP A 59 -23.14 1.14 -47.17
N PRO A 60 -21.89 1.29 -46.69
CA PRO A 60 -21.68 1.63 -45.29
C PRO A 60 -22.45 2.93 -45.07
N GLU A 61 -23.51 2.86 -44.25
CA GLU A 61 -24.08 4.09 -43.71
C GLU A 61 -22.89 4.90 -43.19
N PRO A 62 -22.77 6.16 -43.60
CA PRO A 62 -21.68 6.98 -43.07
C PRO A 62 -21.77 6.90 -41.56
N VAL A 63 -20.71 6.38 -40.93
CA VAL A 63 -20.59 6.34 -39.49
C VAL A 63 -20.83 7.80 -39.07
N ALA A 64 -22.01 8.07 -38.51
CA ALA A 64 -22.28 9.36 -37.95
C ALA A 64 -21.25 9.54 -36.81
N GLU A 65 -20.20 10.30 -37.08
CA GLU A 65 -19.30 10.75 -36.05
C GLU A 65 -20.15 11.51 -35.03
N ARG A 66 -20.68 10.81 -34.05
CA ARG A 66 -21.14 11.48 -32.84
C ARG A 66 -19.90 12.08 -32.22
N THR A 67 -19.77 13.38 -32.41
CA THR A 67 -18.86 14.15 -31.58
C THR A 67 -19.25 13.82 -30.14
N LEU A 68 -18.42 13.03 -29.46
CA LEU A 68 -18.55 12.82 -28.03
C LEU A 68 -18.35 14.22 -27.43
N VAL A 69 -19.44 14.89 -27.15
CA VAL A 69 -19.38 16.09 -26.31
C VAL A 69 -18.89 15.57 -24.97
N ALA A 70 -17.68 16.00 -24.60
CA ALA A 70 -17.17 15.71 -23.26
C ALA A 70 -18.29 16.07 -22.26
N PRO A 71 -18.63 15.18 -21.31
CA PRO A 71 -19.61 15.53 -20.30
C PRO A 71 -19.22 16.87 -19.71
N ALA A 72 -20.19 17.76 -19.53
CA ALA A 72 -19.94 19.05 -18.89
C ALA A 72 -19.16 18.78 -17.59
N PRO A 73 -18.07 19.52 -17.30
CA PRO A 73 -17.36 19.38 -16.03
C PRO A 73 -18.39 19.45 -14.92
N LEU A 74 -18.36 18.48 -14.01
CA LEU A 74 -19.21 18.56 -12.82
C LEU A 74 -18.93 19.91 -12.14
N PRO A 75 -19.94 20.57 -11.57
CA PRO A 75 -19.73 21.80 -10.84
C PRO A 75 -18.64 21.57 -9.78
N GLN A 76 -17.49 22.16 -9.97
CA GLN A 76 -16.48 22.24 -8.92
C GLN A 76 -16.86 23.41 -8.01
N PRO A 77 -16.56 23.34 -6.71
CA PRO A 77 -16.69 24.51 -5.83
C PRO A 77 -15.99 25.71 -6.48
N ALA A 78 -16.53 26.89 -6.32
CA ALA A 78 -15.85 28.10 -6.80
C ALA A 78 -14.42 28.11 -6.22
N ALA A 79 -13.41 28.45 -7.01
CA ALA A 79 -12.01 28.45 -6.58
C ALA A 79 -11.76 29.28 -5.30
N THR A 80 -12.65 30.24 -5.01
CA THR A 80 -12.64 31.03 -3.78
C THR A 80 -13.14 30.30 -2.54
N ALA A 81 -13.77 29.13 -2.69
CA ALA A 81 -14.26 28.30 -1.57
C ALA A 81 -13.23 27.22 -1.15
N LEU A 82 -12.19 26.98 -1.95
CA LEU A 82 -11.13 26.04 -1.61
C LEU A 82 -10.19 26.64 -0.55
N PRO A 83 -9.75 25.88 0.46
CA PRO A 83 -8.78 26.33 1.45
C PRO A 83 -7.43 26.61 0.81
N THR A 84 -6.59 27.37 1.50
CA THR A 84 -5.18 27.55 1.16
C THR A 84 -4.36 26.96 2.30
N LEU A 85 -3.55 25.96 2.00
CA LEU A 85 -2.74 25.18 2.93
C LEU A 85 -1.27 25.33 2.48
N PRO A 86 -0.59 26.40 2.87
CA PRO A 86 0.75 26.70 2.39
C PRO A 86 1.78 25.86 3.14
N PHE A 87 2.03 24.66 2.67
CA PHE A 87 3.13 23.84 3.16
C PHE A 87 4.47 24.46 2.78
N VAL A 88 5.34 24.66 3.75
CA VAL A 88 6.67 25.26 3.57
C VAL A 88 7.76 24.21 3.77
N ASP A 89 8.63 24.02 2.79
CA ASP A 89 9.79 23.15 2.93
C ASP A 89 10.81 23.75 3.90
N VAL A 90 10.86 23.21 5.09
CA VAL A 90 11.76 23.62 6.17
C VAL A 90 12.94 22.66 6.38
N THR A 91 13.11 21.65 5.55
CA THR A 91 14.10 20.56 5.70
C THR A 91 15.49 21.08 6.08
N ALA A 92 16.05 21.98 5.27
CA ALA A 92 17.38 22.55 5.52
C ALA A 92 17.39 23.49 6.73
N ALA A 93 16.33 24.28 6.94
CA ALA A 93 16.21 25.21 8.08
C ALA A 93 16.05 24.45 9.40
N ALA A 94 15.36 23.32 9.37
CA ALA A 94 15.19 22.41 10.49
C ALA A 94 16.46 21.61 10.81
N GLY A 95 17.51 21.65 9.98
CA GLY A 95 18.79 20.96 10.25
C GLY A 95 18.81 19.51 9.78
N ILE A 96 17.86 19.08 8.93
CA ILE A 96 17.82 17.71 8.39
C ILE A 96 18.77 17.63 7.19
N GLY A 97 19.82 16.83 7.35
CA GLY A 97 20.85 16.60 6.32
C GLY A 97 20.86 15.16 5.76
N PHE A 98 19.84 14.36 6.09
CA PHE A 98 19.71 13.00 5.60
C PHE A 98 19.50 12.97 4.09
N GLU A 99 20.13 12.00 3.43
CA GLU A 99 19.91 11.67 2.04
C GLU A 99 19.83 10.15 1.92
N HIS A 100 18.69 9.65 1.47
CA HIS A 100 18.45 8.23 1.29
C HIS A 100 19.37 7.66 0.20
N ASP A 101 20.13 6.63 0.53
CA ASP A 101 20.94 5.85 -0.41
C ASP A 101 20.19 4.56 -0.75
N ASN A 102 19.62 4.49 -1.93
CA ASN A 102 18.88 3.33 -2.40
C ASN A 102 19.77 2.21 -2.95
N GLY A 103 21.09 2.29 -2.82
CA GLY A 103 22.02 1.26 -3.25
C GLY A 103 22.30 1.22 -4.75
N ALA A 104 21.66 2.04 -5.57
CA ALA A 104 21.79 1.97 -7.03
C ALA A 104 23.22 2.19 -7.52
N ASP A 105 23.74 1.21 -8.23
CA ASP A 105 25.08 1.19 -8.87
C ASP A 105 25.00 0.90 -10.39
N GLY A 106 23.79 1.05 -10.98
CA GLY A 106 23.53 0.83 -12.40
C GLY A 106 23.14 -0.59 -12.78
N GLU A 107 23.05 -1.51 -11.81
CA GLU A 107 22.56 -2.88 -12.03
C GLU A 107 21.04 -2.94 -12.23
N ARG A 108 20.30 -1.91 -11.81
CA ARG A 108 18.82 -1.81 -11.86
C ARG A 108 18.17 -3.02 -11.21
N LEU A 109 18.43 -3.19 -9.93
CA LEU A 109 17.88 -4.23 -9.07
C LEU A 109 16.56 -3.75 -8.47
N LEU A 110 15.54 -4.60 -8.45
CA LEU A 110 14.19 -4.21 -8.02
C LEU A 110 14.15 -3.50 -6.65
N PRO A 111 14.90 -3.90 -5.60
CA PRO A 111 14.86 -3.21 -4.31
C PRO A 111 15.35 -1.76 -4.33
N GLU A 112 16.16 -1.36 -5.33
CA GLU A 112 16.64 0.03 -5.49
C GLU A 112 15.49 1.02 -5.73
N THR A 113 14.31 0.51 -6.12
CA THR A 113 13.11 1.30 -6.35
C THR A 113 12.24 1.47 -5.10
N MET A 114 12.57 0.79 -4.01
CA MET A 114 11.77 0.69 -2.78
C MET A 114 12.49 1.37 -1.60
N GLY A 115 12.07 1.09 -0.36
CA GLY A 115 12.66 1.66 0.85
C GLY A 115 12.19 3.07 1.16
N GLY A 116 12.92 3.76 2.01
CA GLY A 116 12.60 5.12 2.45
C GLY A 116 11.55 5.20 3.55
N GLY A 117 11.48 4.20 4.44
CA GLY A 117 10.64 4.25 5.64
C GLY A 117 10.99 5.43 6.55
N VAL A 118 9.98 6.01 7.21
CA VAL A 118 10.13 7.14 8.12
C VAL A 118 9.18 7.02 9.30
N ALA A 119 9.61 7.48 10.47
CA ALA A 119 8.78 7.47 11.67
C ALA A 119 8.88 8.78 12.46
N PHE A 120 7.72 9.25 12.94
CA PHE A 120 7.63 10.22 14.02
C PHE A 120 7.26 9.51 15.32
N ALA A 121 8.10 9.63 16.34
CA ALA A 121 7.80 9.16 17.69
C ALA A 121 8.67 9.90 18.72
N ASP A 122 8.27 9.89 19.99
CA ASP A 122 9.04 10.46 21.08
C ASP A 122 10.07 9.43 21.58
N PHE A 123 11.25 9.40 20.94
CA PHE A 123 12.27 8.40 21.23
C PHE A 123 13.15 8.75 22.44
N ASP A 124 13.20 10.01 22.87
CA ASP A 124 14.00 10.42 24.02
C ASP A 124 13.19 10.65 25.32
N GLY A 125 11.86 10.66 25.24
CA GLY A 125 10.94 10.76 26.36
C GLY A 125 10.59 12.20 26.76
N ASP A 126 10.80 13.17 25.86
CA ASP A 126 10.56 14.58 26.12
C ASP A 126 9.19 15.11 25.65
N ARG A 127 8.38 14.24 25.04
CA ARG A 127 7.02 14.47 24.49
C ARG A 127 6.98 15.27 23.19
N ARG A 128 8.09 15.50 22.55
CA ARG A 128 8.12 16.04 21.19
C ARG A 128 8.38 14.90 20.20
N PRO A 129 7.73 14.91 19.03
CA PRO A 129 8.00 13.88 18.03
C PRO A 129 9.39 14.07 17.43
N ASP A 130 10.27 13.11 17.68
CA ASP A 130 11.54 12.94 16.99
C ASP A 130 11.32 12.35 15.61
N LEU A 131 12.34 12.35 14.76
CA LEU A 131 12.26 11.90 13.38
C LEU A 131 13.33 10.85 13.07
N LEU A 132 12.89 9.69 12.58
CA LEU A 132 13.79 8.60 12.19
C LEU A 132 13.60 8.27 10.70
N PHE A 133 14.71 8.19 9.97
CA PHE A 133 14.75 7.76 8.57
C PHE A 133 15.47 6.42 8.45
N VAL A 134 14.85 5.48 7.74
CA VAL A 134 15.49 4.21 7.37
C VAL A 134 16.30 4.40 6.10
N ASP A 135 17.55 3.90 6.10
CA ASP A 135 18.43 3.94 4.94
C ASP A 135 18.66 2.53 4.38
N SER A 136 18.69 2.39 3.05
CA SER A 136 19.03 1.11 2.43
C SER A 136 20.55 0.95 2.34
N GLY A 137 21.25 1.99 1.91
CA GLY A 137 22.71 1.99 1.76
C GLY A 137 23.21 1.14 0.58
N PRO A 138 24.52 1.08 0.40
CA PRO A 138 25.13 0.33 -0.70
C PRO A 138 24.97 -1.19 -0.49
N TRP A 139 24.84 -1.91 -1.58
CA TRP A 139 24.80 -3.37 -1.56
C TRP A 139 26.08 -3.99 -0.98
N PRO A 140 26.04 -5.17 -0.35
CA PRO A 140 27.22 -5.84 0.21
C PRO A 140 28.34 -6.13 -0.81
N TRP A 141 27.99 -6.21 -2.09
CA TRP A 141 28.94 -6.43 -3.21
C TRP A 141 29.39 -5.13 -3.88
N SER A 142 28.88 -3.97 -3.45
CA SER A 142 29.32 -2.66 -3.94
C SER A 142 30.72 -2.32 -3.41
N GLU A 143 31.50 -1.56 -4.20
CA GLU A 143 32.77 -1.00 -3.75
C GLU A 143 32.62 0.22 -2.83
N ARG A 144 31.38 0.74 -2.68
CA ARG A 144 31.08 1.86 -1.79
C ARG A 144 31.16 1.42 -0.32
N PRO A 145 31.59 2.30 0.60
CA PRO A 145 31.66 1.96 2.02
C PRO A 145 30.24 1.70 2.57
N ALA A 146 30.10 0.65 3.37
CA ALA A 146 28.84 0.36 4.06
C ALA A 146 28.44 1.52 4.99
N ARG A 147 27.13 1.72 5.17
CA ARG A 147 26.59 2.69 6.14
C ARG A 147 26.91 2.22 7.57
N PRO A 148 27.25 3.15 8.48
CA PRO A 148 27.57 2.79 9.85
C PRO A 148 26.32 2.40 10.68
N THR A 149 25.13 2.84 10.26
CA THR A 149 23.86 2.66 10.97
C THR A 149 22.75 2.20 10.03
N ALA A 150 21.74 1.51 10.59
CA ALA A 150 20.56 1.04 9.85
C ALA A 150 19.55 2.18 9.60
N ALA A 151 19.61 3.23 10.37
CA ALA A 151 18.71 4.38 10.31
C ALA A 151 19.43 5.64 10.81
N VAL A 152 18.87 6.80 10.51
CA VAL A 152 19.33 8.11 10.98
C VAL A 152 18.27 8.71 11.89
N LEU A 153 18.66 9.07 13.11
CA LEU A 153 17.79 9.57 14.17
C LEU A 153 18.03 11.05 14.43
N TYR A 154 16.99 11.84 14.34
CA TYR A 154 16.97 13.25 14.64
C TYR A 154 16.10 13.53 15.86
N ARG A 155 16.68 14.14 16.89
CA ARG A 155 15.96 14.63 18.07
C ARG A 155 15.32 15.97 17.77
N ASN A 156 14.06 16.16 18.15
CA ASN A 156 13.37 17.44 18.10
C ASN A 156 13.85 18.38 19.22
N ALA A 157 14.53 19.45 18.86
CA ALA A 157 15.07 20.42 19.81
C ALA A 157 14.00 21.38 20.41
N GLY A 158 12.75 21.36 19.88
CA GLY A 158 11.62 22.15 20.40
C GLY A 158 11.56 23.60 19.92
N ASP A 159 12.38 23.97 18.97
CA ASP A 159 12.42 25.31 18.36
C ASP A 159 12.23 25.26 16.82
N GLY A 160 11.53 24.23 16.33
CA GLY A 160 11.38 23.93 14.92
C GLY A 160 12.63 23.32 14.27
N ARG A 161 13.58 22.86 15.08
CA ARG A 161 14.85 22.27 14.63
C ARG A 161 15.00 20.84 15.11
N PHE A 162 15.76 20.10 14.32
CA PHE A 162 16.16 18.73 14.62
C PHE A 162 17.69 18.65 14.75
N GLU A 163 18.15 17.84 15.70
CA GLU A 163 19.55 17.54 15.94
C GLU A 163 19.83 16.08 15.60
N ASP A 164 20.79 15.83 14.72
CA ASP A 164 21.24 14.46 14.41
C ASP A 164 21.93 13.85 15.62
N ILE A 165 21.31 12.85 16.23
CA ILE A 165 21.83 12.10 17.39
C ILE A 165 22.17 10.64 17.04
N THR A 166 22.29 10.33 15.76
CA THR A 166 22.56 8.97 15.25
C THR A 166 23.84 8.37 15.83
N GLU A 167 24.90 9.20 15.96
CA GLU A 167 26.14 8.77 16.59
C GLU A 167 25.90 8.52 18.09
N GLY A 168 26.01 7.27 18.50
CA GLY A 168 25.74 6.86 19.88
C GLY A 168 24.31 6.39 20.15
N ALA A 169 23.41 6.49 19.19
CA ALA A 169 22.05 5.95 19.31
C ALA A 169 22.01 4.41 19.36
N GLY A 170 23.06 3.70 18.91
CA GLY A 170 23.08 2.23 18.94
C GLY A 170 22.38 1.54 17.74
N LEU A 171 22.05 2.29 16.70
CA LEU A 171 21.32 1.81 15.51
C LEU A 171 22.23 1.17 14.44
N GLY A 172 23.27 0.48 14.81
CA GLY A 172 24.22 -0.10 13.86
C GLY A 172 24.34 -1.63 13.95
N PRO A 173 25.02 -2.28 13.00
CA PRO A 173 25.54 -1.75 11.73
C PRO A 173 24.44 -1.55 10.67
N GLY A 174 24.79 -0.90 9.57
CA GLY A 174 23.89 -0.72 8.42
C GLY A 174 23.39 -2.05 7.86
N LEU A 175 22.19 -2.00 7.28
CA LEU A 175 21.52 -3.08 6.56
C LEU A 175 20.85 -2.48 5.33
N TYR A 176 20.32 -3.29 4.43
CA TYR A 176 19.53 -2.79 3.32
C TYR A 176 18.09 -2.54 3.81
N GLY A 177 17.91 -1.44 4.55
CA GLY A 177 16.67 -1.11 5.24
C GLY A 177 15.53 -0.74 4.30
N GLN A 178 14.31 -1.06 4.71
CA GLN A 178 13.09 -0.78 3.98
C GLN A 178 12.15 0.12 4.77
N GLY A 179 11.55 -0.40 5.83
CA GLY A 179 10.51 0.23 6.62
C GLY A 179 10.81 0.21 8.11
N VAL A 180 9.96 0.87 8.87
CA VAL A 180 10.01 0.93 10.33
C VAL A 180 8.63 0.75 10.93
N ALA A 181 8.57 0.04 12.06
CA ALA A 181 7.44 0.03 12.98
C ALA A 181 7.87 0.48 14.37
N THR A 182 7.01 1.19 15.08
CA THR A 182 7.23 1.65 16.44
C THR A 182 6.18 1.08 17.39
N GLY A 183 6.59 0.68 18.59
CA GLY A 183 5.70 0.18 19.66
C GLY A 183 6.49 -0.15 20.91
N ASP A 184 5.88 -0.05 22.07
CA ASP A 184 6.46 -0.38 23.38
C ASP A 184 6.28 -1.89 23.63
N PHE A 185 7.15 -2.72 23.06
CA PHE A 185 6.97 -4.17 23.07
C PHE A 185 7.28 -4.83 24.43
N ASP A 186 8.04 -4.16 25.29
CA ASP A 186 8.38 -4.67 26.63
C ASP A 186 7.67 -3.89 27.77
N ALA A 187 6.71 -3.05 27.42
CA ALA A 187 5.84 -2.29 28.30
C ALA A 187 6.59 -1.40 29.30
N ASP A 188 7.75 -0.86 28.90
CA ASP A 188 8.55 0.02 29.75
C ASP A 188 8.19 1.52 29.60
N GLY A 189 7.28 1.86 28.69
CA GLY A 189 6.77 3.21 28.43
C GLY A 189 7.60 4.01 27.43
N ARG A 190 8.44 3.36 26.64
CA ARG A 190 9.25 3.96 25.59
C ARG A 190 9.00 3.26 24.24
N PRO A 191 8.83 4.00 23.16
CA PRO A 191 8.65 3.38 21.84
C PRO A 191 9.94 2.71 21.38
N ASP A 192 9.86 1.42 21.08
CA ASP A 192 10.90 0.60 20.46
C ASP A 192 10.83 0.67 18.94
N LEU A 193 11.83 0.09 18.26
CA LEU A 193 11.95 0.13 16.81
C LEU A 193 12.07 -1.27 16.23
N PHE A 194 11.23 -1.58 15.22
CA PHE A 194 11.45 -2.71 14.34
C PHE A 194 11.75 -2.20 12.93
N ILE A 195 12.95 -2.51 12.40
CA ILE A 195 13.38 -2.11 11.06
C ILE A 195 13.34 -3.33 10.15
N THR A 196 12.58 -3.23 9.07
CA THR A 196 12.51 -4.24 8.02
C THR A 196 13.59 -4.05 6.97
N ALA A 197 14.00 -5.13 6.31
CA ALA A 197 15.12 -5.11 5.38
C ALA A 197 15.00 -6.13 4.24
N VAL A 198 15.83 -5.96 3.22
CA VAL A 198 16.26 -7.07 2.36
C VAL A 198 17.37 -7.82 3.10
N GLY A 199 17.06 -9.01 3.59
CA GLY A 199 17.85 -9.76 4.55
C GLY A 199 17.25 -9.70 5.96
N PRO A 200 18.06 -9.96 7.01
CA PRO A 200 17.55 -10.02 8.37
C PRO A 200 17.02 -8.67 8.88
N ASN A 201 15.82 -8.69 9.46
CA ASN A 201 15.23 -7.54 10.15
C ASN A 201 15.94 -7.24 11.48
N ARG A 202 15.65 -6.09 12.10
CA ARG A 202 16.20 -5.69 13.39
C ARG A 202 15.12 -5.19 14.34
N LEU A 203 15.17 -5.69 15.59
CA LEU A 203 14.41 -5.16 16.72
C LEU A 203 15.36 -4.45 17.68
N TYR A 204 15.08 -3.19 17.97
CA TYR A 204 15.85 -2.35 18.87
C TYR A 204 14.99 -1.94 20.06
N ARG A 205 15.46 -2.27 21.26
CA ARG A 205 14.88 -1.79 22.52
C ARG A 205 15.33 -0.37 22.80
N ASN A 206 14.41 0.51 23.16
CA ASN A 206 14.70 1.89 23.55
C ASN A 206 15.16 1.96 25.02
N LEU A 207 16.38 2.40 25.23
CA LEU A 207 16.98 2.58 26.57
C LEU A 207 16.72 3.95 27.18
N GLY A 208 15.96 4.82 26.48
CA GLY A 208 15.70 6.21 26.83
C GLY A 208 16.81 7.16 26.38
N GLY A 209 16.42 8.44 26.19
CA GLY A 209 17.35 9.49 25.74
C GLY A 209 17.87 9.27 24.32
N GLY A 210 17.07 8.69 23.43
CA GLY A 210 17.41 8.41 22.03
C GLY A 210 18.47 7.31 21.85
N ARG A 211 18.58 6.36 22.80
CA ARG A 211 19.55 5.25 22.73
C ARG A 211 18.85 3.91 22.65
N PHE A 212 19.38 3.02 21.84
CA PHE A 212 18.81 1.73 21.51
C PHE A 212 19.79 0.58 21.72
N GLU A 213 19.25 -0.61 21.98
CA GLU A 213 19.97 -1.88 22.07
C GLU A 213 19.39 -2.84 21.03
N ASP A 214 20.25 -3.45 20.21
CA ASP A 214 19.81 -4.50 19.28
C ASP A 214 19.49 -5.78 20.07
N VAL A 215 18.21 -6.12 20.16
CA VAL A 215 17.69 -7.31 20.83
C VAL A 215 17.19 -8.39 19.88
N THR A 216 17.39 -8.22 18.58
CA THR A 216 16.87 -9.06 17.50
C THR A 216 17.09 -10.55 17.74
N ALA A 217 18.32 -10.93 18.08
CA ALA A 217 18.68 -12.34 18.29
C ALA A 217 18.05 -12.93 19.57
N ALA A 218 17.88 -12.12 20.61
CA ALA A 218 17.25 -12.53 21.86
C ALA A 218 15.73 -12.67 21.69
N ALA A 219 15.12 -11.74 20.95
CA ALA A 219 13.70 -11.73 20.62
C ALA A 219 13.30 -12.80 19.59
N GLY A 220 14.20 -13.17 18.67
CA GLY A 220 13.93 -14.20 17.66
C GLY A 220 13.20 -13.71 16.40
N VAL A 221 13.27 -12.42 16.06
CA VAL A 221 12.47 -11.78 15.01
C VAL A 221 13.25 -11.35 13.76
N ALA A 222 14.46 -11.90 13.57
CA ALA A 222 15.29 -11.57 12.40
C ALA A 222 14.65 -11.96 11.06
N GLY A 223 13.75 -12.93 11.06
CA GLY A 223 13.20 -13.52 9.83
C GLY A 223 14.23 -14.41 9.09
N ALA A 224 13.93 -14.75 7.85
CA ALA A 224 14.84 -15.51 7.00
C ALA A 224 15.96 -14.62 6.43
N PRO A 225 17.19 -15.14 6.29
CA PRO A 225 18.33 -14.32 5.87
C PRO A 225 18.26 -13.80 4.42
N ASP A 226 17.40 -14.37 3.61
CA ASP A 226 17.14 -14.05 2.21
C ASP A 226 15.75 -13.44 1.98
N ALA A 227 15.03 -13.14 3.04
CA ALA A 227 13.73 -12.51 2.93
C ALA A 227 13.83 -11.03 2.51
N TRP A 228 12.77 -10.56 1.91
CA TRP A 228 12.57 -9.13 1.68
C TRP A 228 11.33 -8.67 2.44
N SER A 229 11.54 -8.17 3.66
CA SER A 229 10.48 -7.61 4.48
C SER A 229 10.22 -6.14 4.14
N THR A 230 8.95 -5.75 4.21
CA THR A 230 8.47 -4.40 3.85
C THR A 230 7.84 -3.70 5.06
N SER A 231 6.52 -3.52 5.09
CA SER A 231 5.88 -2.92 6.26
C SER A 231 5.74 -3.92 7.41
N ALA A 232 5.75 -3.40 8.62
CA ALA A 232 5.45 -4.14 9.83
C ALA A 232 4.56 -3.31 10.77
N ALA A 233 3.85 -3.97 11.68
CA ALA A 233 3.06 -3.31 12.71
C ALA A 233 3.12 -4.07 14.03
N PHE A 234 3.16 -3.32 15.12
CA PHE A 234 2.86 -3.85 16.44
C PHE A 234 1.34 -3.84 16.66
N LEU A 235 0.80 -4.92 17.23
CA LEU A 235 -0.61 -5.09 17.53
C LEU A 235 -0.76 -6.15 18.64
N ASP A 236 -1.83 -6.10 19.40
CA ASP A 236 -2.24 -7.14 20.35
C ASP A 236 -3.27 -8.04 19.65
N TYR A 237 -2.79 -9.08 18.90
CA TYR A 237 -3.68 -9.85 18.02
C TYR A 237 -4.53 -10.87 18.78
N ASP A 238 -4.09 -11.37 19.94
CA ASP A 238 -4.79 -12.38 20.73
C ASP A 238 -5.36 -11.83 22.05
N ARG A 239 -5.23 -10.51 22.25
CA ARG A 239 -5.81 -9.75 23.37
C ARG A 239 -5.29 -10.17 24.74
N ASP A 240 -4.05 -10.60 24.82
CA ASP A 240 -3.37 -10.87 26.08
C ASP A 240 -2.69 -9.62 26.68
N GLY A 241 -2.64 -8.54 25.90
CA GLY A 241 -2.12 -7.22 26.28
C GLY A 241 -0.70 -6.96 25.81
N ASP A 242 0.08 -7.99 25.48
CA ASP A 242 1.42 -7.83 24.91
C ASP A 242 1.34 -7.38 23.44
N LEU A 243 2.32 -6.60 22.98
CA LEU A 243 2.38 -6.19 21.59
C LEU A 243 3.10 -7.24 20.75
N ASP A 244 2.34 -7.89 19.90
CA ASP A 244 2.79 -8.82 18.88
C ASP A 244 3.32 -8.06 17.65
N LEU A 245 3.93 -8.80 16.71
CA LEU A 245 4.54 -8.20 15.55
C LEU A 245 4.07 -8.88 14.26
N PHE A 246 3.37 -8.13 13.40
CA PHE A 246 2.99 -8.54 12.05
C PHE A 246 3.99 -7.98 11.05
N VAL A 247 4.57 -8.84 10.18
CA VAL A 247 5.59 -8.44 9.20
C VAL A 247 5.18 -8.90 7.81
N LEU A 248 5.15 -7.98 6.86
CA LEU A 248 4.95 -8.28 5.46
C LEU A 248 6.26 -8.64 4.77
N ASN A 249 6.19 -9.61 3.87
CA ASN A 249 7.25 -9.92 2.92
C ASN A 249 6.74 -9.68 1.49
N TYR A 250 7.63 -9.24 0.61
CA TYR A 250 7.25 -8.80 -0.73
C TYR A 250 7.32 -9.93 -1.76
N VAL A 251 8.50 -10.23 -2.23
CA VAL A 251 8.75 -11.28 -3.24
C VAL A 251 9.99 -12.10 -2.85
N GLU A 252 10.07 -13.33 -3.32
CA GLU A 252 11.37 -14.03 -3.32
C GLU A 252 12.31 -13.31 -4.27
N TRP A 253 13.42 -12.81 -3.74
CA TRP A 253 14.36 -12.02 -4.50
C TRP A 253 15.81 -12.39 -4.16
N SER A 254 16.65 -12.46 -5.17
CA SER A 254 18.10 -12.41 -5.05
C SER A 254 18.67 -11.66 -6.24
N ARG A 255 19.93 -11.20 -6.12
CA ARG A 255 20.63 -10.55 -7.23
C ARG A 255 20.71 -11.45 -8.46
N GLU A 256 20.97 -12.74 -8.27
CA GLU A 256 21.05 -13.75 -9.33
C GLU A 256 19.69 -13.90 -10.02
N LEU A 257 18.60 -14.02 -9.28
CA LEU A 257 17.25 -14.13 -9.83
C LEU A 257 16.87 -12.86 -10.63
N ASP A 258 17.20 -11.68 -10.13
CA ASP A 258 16.95 -10.41 -10.84
C ASP A 258 17.72 -10.34 -12.18
N PHE A 259 18.96 -10.86 -12.22
CA PHE A 259 19.70 -10.99 -13.47
C PHE A 259 19.15 -12.08 -14.40
N GLU A 260 18.59 -13.17 -13.88
CA GLU A 260 17.91 -14.19 -14.69
C GLU A 260 16.63 -13.65 -15.32
N VAL A 261 15.87 -12.83 -14.61
CA VAL A 261 14.69 -12.11 -15.12
C VAL A 261 15.09 -11.18 -16.27
N ASP A 262 16.23 -10.48 -16.16
CA ASP A 262 16.80 -9.55 -17.16
C ASP A 262 15.74 -8.69 -17.87
N TYR A 263 14.87 -8.07 -17.08
CA TYR A 263 13.77 -7.28 -17.65
C TYR A 263 14.30 -6.09 -18.46
N ARG A 264 13.70 -5.88 -19.64
CA ARG A 264 14.13 -4.85 -20.57
C ARG A 264 12.98 -4.05 -21.13
N LEU A 265 13.15 -2.74 -21.18
CA LEU A 265 12.23 -1.83 -21.85
C LEU A 265 12.81 -1.33 -23.18
N ALA A 266 11.96 -1.25 -24.20
CA ALA A 266 12.37 -0.75 -25.50
C ALA A 266 12.83 0.71 -25.41
N GLY A 267 14.04 0.99 -25.88
CA GLY A 267 14.63 2.33 -25.87
C GLY A 267 15.56 2.63 -24.71
N ILE A 268 15.47 1.92 -23.57
CA ILE A 268 16.34 2.15 -22.40
C ILE A 268 17.20 0.92 -22.03
N GLY A 269 16.90 -0.28 -22.52
CA GLY A 269 17.67 -1.48 -22.22
C GLY A 269 17.20 -2.17 -20.94
N ARG A 270 18.13 -2.61 -20.04
CA ARG A 270 17.79 -3.19 -18.76
C ARG A 270 17.04 -2.17 -17.90
N ALA A 271 15.95 -2.60 -17.31
CA ALA A 271 15.05 -1.81 -16.49
C ALA A 271 14.69 -2.59 -15.23
N TYR A 272 14.04 -1.94 -14.27
CA TYR A 272 13.57 -2.59 -13.05
C TYR A 272 12.49 -3.62 -13.37
N GLY A 273 12.71 -4.87 -12.94
CA GLY A 273 11.78 -5.97 -13.21
C GLY A 273 10.45 -5.78 -12.48
N PRO A 274 9.28 -6.01 -13.13
CA PRO A 274 8.02 -5.95 -12.43
C PRO A 274 7.87 -7.13 -11.45
N PRO A 275 7.16 -6.94 -10.32
CA PRO A 275 7.00 -7.98 -9.30
C PRO A 275 6.30 -9.25 -9.79
N THR A 276 5.61 -9.18 -10.93
CA THR A 276 5.01 -10.35 -11.59
C THR A 276 6.04 -11.38 -12.06
N ASN A 277 7.30 -11.01 -12.17
CA ASN A 277 8.38 -11.91 -12.58
C ASN A 277 9.04 -12.65 -11.39
N PHE A 278 8.62 -12.35 -10.17
CA PHE A 278 9.17 -12.92 -8.96
C PHE A 278 8.07 -13.69 -8.19
N PRO A 279 8.40 -14.83 -7.53
CA PRO A 279 7.44 -15.54 -6.70
C PRO A 279 6.95 -14.69 -5.54
N GLY A 280 5.73 -14.94 -5.09
CA GLY A 280 5.18 -14.32 -3.88
C GLY A 280 5.75 -14.92 -2.60
N THR A 281 5.42 -14.30 -1.46
CA THR A 281 5.88 -14.69 -0.14
C THR A 281 4.73 -14.78 0.86
N HIS A 282 5.00 -15.32 2.05
CA HIS A 282 4.08 -15.29 3.18
C HIS A 282 4.40 -14.13 4.13
N ALA A 283 3.38 -13.53 4.71
CA ALA A 283 3.53 -12.68 5.88
C ALA A 283 3.93 -13.50 7.10
N TRP A 284 4.56 -12.84 8.09
CA TRP A 284 4.88 -13.41 9.40
C TRP A 284 4.06 -12.73 10.49
N LEU A 285 3.66 -13.54 11.48
CA LEU A 285 3.11 -13.08 12.75
C LEU A 285 3.94 -13.69 13.87
N TYR A 286 4.53 -12.85 14.67
CA TYR A 286 5.29 -13.22 15.85
C TYR A 286 4.49 -12.85 17.09
N ARG A 287 4.10 -13.86 17.89
CA ARG A 287 3.46 -13.66 19.18
C ARG A 287 4.52 -13.30 20.22
N ASN A 288 4.26 -12.25 20.98
CA ASN A 288 5.10 -11.83 22.09
C ASN A 288 4.75 -12.65 23.35
N ASP A 289 5.74 -13.17 24.02
CA ASP A 289 5.60 -13.80 25.34
C ASP A 289 6.68 -13.14 26.25
N ASP A 290 6.36 -12.06 26.96
CA ASP A 290 7.26 -11.29 27.84
C ASP A 290 8.56 -10.81 27.13
N GLY A 291 8.46 -10.23 25.94
CA GLY A 291 9.59 -9.71 25.15
C GLY A 291 10.35 -10.76 24.35
N ARG A 292 9.83 -11.98 24.29
CA ARG A 292 10.33 -13.05 23.45
C ARG A 292 9.27 -13.49 22.43
N TYR A 293 9.60 -13.40 21.19
CA TYR A 293 8.68 -13.69 20.11
C TYR A 293 8.72 -15.13 19.64
N THR A 294 7.54 -15.66 19.30
CA THR A 294 7.34 -16.99 18.70
C THR A 294 6.64 -16.83 17.36
N ASP A 295 7.19 -17.40 16.28
CA ASP A 295 6.52 -17.41 14.98
C ASP A 295 5.27 -18.30 15.04
N VAL A 296 4.09 -17.68 14.92
CA VAL A 296 2.77 -18.31 14.91
C VAL A 296 2.06 -18.17 13.56
N SER A 297 2.76 -17.75 12.51
CA SER A 297 2.20 -17.36 11.21
C SER A 297 1.27 -18.41 10.60
N ALA A 298 1.68 -19.67 10.61
CA ALA A 298 0.88 -20.79 10.08
C ALA A 298 -0.32 -21.10 10.98
N GLU A 299 -0.13 -21.07 12.29
CA GLU A 299 -1.15 -21.36 13.31
C GLU A 299 -2.22 -20.28 13.33
N ALA A 300 -1.80 -19.03 13.30
CA ALA A 300 -2.68 -17.85 13.28
C ALA A 300 -3.40 -17.63 11.93
N GLY A 301 -2.98 -18.32 10.85
CA GLY A 301 -3.68 -18.30 9.57
C GLY A 301 -3.29 -17.15 8.63
N VAL A 302 -2.12 -16.50 8.83
CA VAL A 302 -1.67 -15.39 7.99
C VAL A 302 -0.91 -15.83 6.72
N GLN A 303 -0.63 -17.13 6.59
CA GLN A 303 0.04 -17.69 5.42
C GLN A 303 -0.98 -18.04 4.33
N VAL A 304 -1.11 -17.16 3.34
CA VAL A 304 -2.04 -17.35 2.21
C VAL A 304 -1.31 -17.99 1.03
N ALA A 305 -1.81 -19.13 0.56
CA ALA A 305 -1.29 -19.81 -0.61
C ALA A 305 -2.32 -19.84 -1.75
N ASN A 306 -1.83 -19.93 -2.97
CA ASN A 306 -2.67 -20.21 -4.14
C ASN A 306 -3.22 -21.65 -4.02
N PRO A 307 -4.55 -21.85 -3.98
CA PRO A 307 -5.12 -23.17 -3.74
C PRO A 307 -4.85 -24.19 -4.86
N ALA A 308 -4.46 -23.73 -6.05
CA ALA A 308 -4.18 -24.63 -7.19
C ALA A 308 -2.71 -25.06 -7.24
N THR A 309 -1.77 -24.22 -6.79
CA THR A 309 -0.33 -24.49 -6.90
C THR A 309 0.33 -24.77 -5.55
N GLY A 310 -0.26 -24.27 -4.45
CA GLY A 310 0.35 -24.29 -3.12
C GLY A 310 1.41 -23.20 -2.91
N GLU A 311 1.70 -22.40 -3.92
CA GLU A 311 2.67 -21.31 -3.83
C GLU A 311 2.15 -20.14 -3.00
N PRO A 312 3.02 -19.38 -2.29
CA PRO A 312 2.63 -18.19 -1.59
C PRO A 312 1.94 -17.17 -2.51
N ALA A 313 0.84 -16.57 -2.05
CA ALA A 313 0.01 -15.67 -2.85
C ALA A 313 0.22 -14.19 -2.52
N GLY A 314 1.01 -13.87 -1.49
CA GLY A 314 1.23 -12.51 -1.03
C GLY A 314 2.40 -11.82 -1.72
N LYS A 315 2.27 -10.50 -1.88
CA LYS A 315 3.33 -9.54 -2.27
C LYS A 315 3.08 -8.24 -1.52
N GLY A 316 3.10 -8.34 -0.18
CA GLY A 316 2.70 -7.25 0.69
C GLY A 316 3.69 -6.10 0.69
N LEU A 317 3.22 -4.88 0.47
CA LEU A 317 4.02 -3.66 0.57
C LEU A 317 3.62 -2.80 1.77
N ALA A 318 2.32 -2.66 2.04
CA ALA A 318 1.85 -1.91 3.20
C ALA A 318 0.67 -2.60 3.87
N LEU A 319 0.49 -2.32 5.14
CA LEU A 319 -0.61 -2.85 5.94
C LEU A 319 -1.29 -1.78 6.77
N ARG A 320 -2.55 -2.03 7.09
CA ARG A 320 -3.34 -1.26 8.05
C ARG A 320 -3.90 -2.20 9.11
N VAL A 321 -3.64 -1.90 10.37
CA VAL A 321 -4.28 -2.55 11.51
C VAL A 321 -5.46 -1.71 11.96
N ASP A 322 -6.65 -2.30 12.06
CA ASP A 322 -7.87 -1.63 12.52
C ASP A 322 -8.88 -2.66 13.05
N ASP A 323 -10.01 -2.21 13.57
CA ASP A 323 -11.16 -3.05 13.94
C ASP A 323 -12.42 -2.44 13.29
N PRO A 324 -12.60 -2.67 11.97
CA PRO A 324 -13.66 -2.00 11.22
C PRO A 324 -15.07 -2.58 11.43
N ASP A 325 -15.23 -3.81 11.93
CA ASP A 325 -16.51 -4.38 12.31
C ASP A 325 -16.85 -4.20 13.80
N ASP A 326 -15.94 -3.55 14.54
CA ASP A 326 -16.11 -3.15 15.93
C ASP A 326 -16.34 -4.34 16.89
N ASP A 327 -15.83 -5.53 16.50
CA ASP A 327 -15.92 -6.76 17.30
C ASP A 327 -14.87 -6.83 18.43
N GLY A 328 -13.95 -5.88 18.44
CA GLY A 328 -12.90 -5.70 19.44
C GLY A 328 -11.62 -6.51 19.16
N TRP A 329 -11.52 -7.18 18.02
CA TRP A 329 -10.33 -7.89 17.58
C TRP A 329 -9.64 -7.11 16.44
N PRO A 330 -8.33 -6.88 16.52
CA PRO A 330 -7.66 -6.15 15.46
C PRO A 330 -7.57 -6.99 14.19
N ASP A 331 -8.09 -6.44 13.10
CA ASP A 331 -7.99 -6.97 11.74
C ASP A 331 -6.77 -6.38 11.03
N VAL A 332 -6.34 -7.01 9.92
CA VAL A 332 -5.22 -6.53 9.11
C VAL A 332 -5.61 -6.49 7.64
N ILE A 333 -5.50 -5.30 7.02
CA ILE A 333 -5.67 -5.12 5.58
C ILE A 333 -4.28 -4.95 4.95
N VAL A 334 -4.01 -5.69 3.87
CA VAL A 334 -2.72 -5.71 3.19
C VAL A 334 -2.88 -5.25 1.75
N ALA A 335 -2.14 -4.21 1.38
CA ALA A 335 -1.92 -3.79 0.00
C ALA A 335 -0.86 -4.71 -0.63
N ASN A 336 -1.28 -5.51 -1.60
CA ASN A 336 -0.43 -6.47 -2.32
C ASN A 336 -0.15 -5.98 -3.74
N ASP A 337 1.11 -5.88 -4.10
CA ASP A 337 1.52 -5.43 -5.43
C ASP A 337 1.26 -6.51 -6.50
N THR A 338 0.46 -6.15 -7.50
CA THR A 338 0.12 -6.98 -8.68
C THR A 338 -0.59 -8.31 -8.40
N VAL A 339 -0.94 -8.56 -7.15
CA VAL A 339 -1.81 -9.67 -6.74
C VAL A 339 -2.96 -9.12 -5.88
N ARG A 340 -3.97 -9.94 -5.61
CA ARG A 340 -5.14 -9.49 -4.86
C ARG A 340 -4.78 -8.97 -3.47
N ASN A 341 -5.41 -7.88 -3.01
CA ASN A 341 -5.28 -7.42 -1.65
C ASN A 341 -5.84 -8.44 -0.67
N PHE A 342 -5.28 -8.49 0.55
CA PHE A 342 -5.79 -9.35 1.60
C PHE A 342 -6.53 -8.53 2.65
N PHE A 343 -7.57 -9.16 3.21
CA PHE A 343 -8.22 -8.71 4.42
C PHE A 343 -8.27 -9.87 5.41
N PHE A 344 -7.39 -9.83 6.37
CA PHE A 344 -7.31 -10.78 7.47
C PHE A 344 -8.27 -10.35 8.58
N ARG A 345 -9.41 -11.01 8.67
CA ARG A 345 -10.34 -10.81 9.79
C ARG A 345 -9.90 -11.68 10.96
N ASN A 346 -9.73 -11.03 12.10
CA ASN A 346 -9.36 -11.73 13.33
C ASN A 346 -10.61 -12.37 13.98
N ARG A 347 -10.52 -13.64 14.26
CA ARG A 347 -11.57 -14.42 14.95
C ARG A 347 -10.97 -15.03 16.19
N GLU A 348 -10.99 -14.27 17.29
CA GLU A 348 -10.50 -14.73 18.60
C GLU A 348 -9.04 -15.21 18.54
N GLY A 349 -8.13 -14.41 17.98
CA GLY A 349 -6.71 -14.73 17.86
C GLY A 349 -6.36 -15.60 16.64
N ARG A 350 -7.29 -15.78 15.69
CA ARG A 350 -7.04 -16.48 14.44
C ARG A 350 -7.54 -15.68 13.24
N PHE A 351 -6.69 -15.48 12.26
CA PHE A 351 -7.02 -14.74 11.06
C PHE A 351 -7.66 -15.61 9.97
N GLU A 352 -8.72 -15.06 9.37
CA GLU A 352 -9.39 -15.60 8.20
C GLU A 352 -9.25 -14.59 7.03
N GLU A 353 -8.57 -15.00 5.95
CA GLU A 353 -8.44 -14.14 4.78
C GLU A 353 -9.76 -14.03 4.01
N SER A 354 -10.34 -12.83 3.99
CA SER A 354 -11.69 -12.55 3.49
C SER A 354 -11.74 -11.46 2.40
N GLY A 355 -10.61 -11.05 1.82
CA GLY A 355 -10.53 -9.95 0.86
C GLY A 355 -11.43 -10.13 -0.37
N ILE A 356 -11.58 -11.35 -0.89
CA ILE A 356 -12.51 -11.63 -1.99
C ILE A 356 -13.97 -11.49 -1.53
N ALA A 357 -14.30 -12.03 -0.37
CA ALA A 357 -15.67 -12.01 0.15
C ALA A 357 -16.14 -10.61 0.51
N THR A 358 -15.23 -9.76 0.96
CA THR A 358 -15.50 -8.36 1.31
C THR A 358 -15.42 -7.40 0.13
N GLY A 359 -14.85 -7.81 -1.01
CA GLY A 359 -14.75 -6.98 -2.22
C GLY A 359 -13.51 -6.09 -2.29
N ILE A 360 -12.61 -6.09 -1.27
CA ILE A 360 -11.40 -5.25 -1.27
C ILE A 360 -10.24 -5.86 -2.09
N ALA A 361 -10.36 -7.12 -2.50
CA ALA A 361 -9.31 -7.88 -3.18
C ALA A 361 -8.91 -7.31 -4.55
N PHE A 362 -9.82 -6.66 -5.26
CA PHE A 362 -9.65 -6.20 -6.64
C PHE A 362 -10.28 -4.82 -6.86
N ASP A 363 -9.82 -4.11 -7.88
CA ASP A 363 -10.43 -2.86 -8.32
C ASP A 363 -11.82 -3.06 -8.96
N ASN A 364 -12.49 -1.96 -9.35
CA ASN A 364 -13.79 -1.99 -10.02
C ASN A 364 -13.82 -2.75 -11.35
N SER A 365 -12.68 -2.99 -11.98
CA SER A 365 -12.56 -3.78 -13.22
C SER A 365 -12.29 -5.26 -12.97
N GLY A 366 -12.12 -5.65 -11.70
CA GLY A 366 -11.76 -7.01 -11.27
C GLY A 366 -10.28 -7.32 -11.45
N GLY A 367 -9.43 -6.29 -11.59
CA GLY A 367 -7.98 -6.40 -11.69
C GLY A 367 -7.31 -6.33 -10.31
N ALA A 368 -6.23 -7.09 -10.14
CA ALA A 368 -5.27 -6.83 -9.08
C ALA A 368 -4.40 -5.65 -9.49
N THR A 369 -4.30 -4.65 -8.65
CA THR A 369 -3.52 -3.43 -8.91
C THR A 369 -2.08 -3.55 -8.37
N GLY A 370 -1.18 -2.70 -8.84
CA GLY A 370 0.12 -2.49 -8.24
C GLY A 370 -0.03 -1.68 -6.95
N ALA A 371 -0.57 -2.32 -5.91
CA ALA A 371 -0.92 -1.68 -4.66
C ALA A 371 0.30 -1.49 -3.76
N MET A 372 0.49 -0.27 -3.21
CA MET A 372 1.66 0.11 -2.43
C MET A 372 1.28 0.60 -1.03
N GLY A 373 1.10 1.89 -0.84
CA GLY A 373 0.70 2.45 0.45
C GLY A 373 -0.79 2.26 0.74
N ILE A 374 -1.14 2.20 2.02
CA ILE A 374 -2.52 2.03 2.50
C ILE A 374 -2.79 2.90 3.72
N ASP A 375 -3.97 3.47 3.79
CA ASP A 375 -4.54 3.99 5.04
C ASP A 375 -6.05 3.84 5.07
N ALA A 376 -6.63 3.95 6.26
CA ALA A 376 -8.06 3.82 6.47
C ALA A 376 -8.60 4.92 7.38
N ALA A 377 -9.88 5.25 7.18
CA ALA A 377 -10.58 6.27 7.93
C ALA A 377 -12.03 5.85 8.22
N HIS A 378 -12.48 6.21 9.43
CA HIS A 378 -13.90 6.13 9.75
C HIS A 378 -14.57 7.44 9.31
N GLY A 379 -15.58 7.35 8.46
CA GLY A 379 -16.39 8.49 8.04
C GLY A 379 -17.31 8.90 9.18
N GLY A 380 -17.18 10.12 9.63
CA GLY A 380 -17.98 10.82 10.62
C GLY A 380 -19.29 10.19 11.14
N ALA A 381 -20.38 10.97 11.10
CA ALA A 381 -21.68 10.54 11.67
C ALA A 381 -22.40 9.42 10.88
N ASP A 382 -21.98 9.09 9.67
CA ASP A 382 -22.62 8.07 8.83
C ASP A 382 -22.04 6.65 9.01
N GLY A 383 -20.99 6.49 9.83
CA GLY A 383 -20.45 5.19 10.20
C GLY A 383 -19.77 4.42 9.06
N ARG A 384 -19.49 5.07 7.92
CA ARG A 384 -18.77 4.45 6.81
C ARG A 384 -17.30 4.20 7.19
N TYR A 385 -16.77 3.10 6.71
CA TYR A 385 -15.34 2.80 6.79
C TYR A 385 -14.73 2.86 5.39
N ALA A 386 -13.66 3.62 5.23
CA ALA A 386 -13.00 3.83 3.96
C ALA A 386 -11.54 3.42 4.01
N VAL A 387 -11.05 2.80 2.93
CA VAL A 387 -9.66 2.39 2.75
C VAL A 387 -9.15 2.99 1.45
N ALA A 388 -8.06 3.76 1.51
CA ALA A 388 -7.35 4.25 0.34
C ALA A 388 -6.09 3.41 0.10
N ILE A 389 -5.84 3.06 -1.17
CA ILE A 389 -4.65 2.31 -1.58
C ILE A 389 -4.01 3.01 -2.78
N GLY A 390 -2.75 3.42 -2.63
CA GLY A 390 -1.94 3.98 -3.70
C GLY A 390 -1.54 2.90 -4.72
N ASN A 391 -1.69 3.19 -6.01
CA ASN A 391 -1.47 2.21 -7.07
C ASN A 391 -0.40 2.67 -8.07
N PHE A 392 0.03 1.73 -8.92
CA PHE A 392 1.00 1.96 -9.97
C PHE A 392 0.47 2.90 -11.06
N ALA A 393 1.38 3.55 -11.79
CA ALA A 393 1.04 4.44 -12.90
C ALA A 393 0.12 3.77 -13.94
N ASN A 394 -0.83 4.53 -14.47
CA ASN A 394 -1.96 4.13 -15.32
C ASN A 394 -3.11 3.39 -14.60
N GLU A 395 -2.96 3.11 -13.33
CA GLU A 395 -4.03 2.70 -12.42
C GLU A 395 -4.48 3.90 -11.60
N MET A 396 -5.67 3.85 -11.03
CA MET A 396 -6.16 4.90 -10.14
C MET A 396 -5.85 4.50 -8.71
N THR A 397 -5.59 5.46 -7.83
CA THR A 397 -5.67 5.22 -6.37
C THR A 397 -7.04 4.63 -6.07
N SER A 398 -7.09 3.48 -5.43
CA SER A 398 -8.34 2.84 -5.01
C SER A 398 -8.89 3.52 -3.76
N TYR A 399 -10.22 3.65 -3.69
CA TYR A 399 -10.93 4.18 -2.53
C TYR A 399 -12.11 3.27 -2.21
N PHE A 400 -11.86 2.25 -1.42
CA PHE A 400 -12.83 1.27 -1.02
C PHE A 400 -13.68 1.79 0.15
N VAL A 401 -15.00 1.73 0.02
CA VAL A 401 -15.94 2.18 1.04
C VAL A 401 -16.86 1.05 1.45
N ALA A 402 -16.92 0.76 2.73
CA ALA A 402 -17.92 -0.09 3.35
C ALA A 402 -18.94 0.81 4.07
N PRO A 403 -20.24 0.72 3.76
CA PRO A 403 -21.26 1.60 4.34
C PRO A 403 -21.62 1.25 5.79
N ASP A 404 -21.24 0.08 6.25
CA ASP A 404 -21.58 -0.44 7.58
C ASP A 404 -20.61 -1.57 8.00
N ALA A 405 -20.82 -2.10 9.19
CA ALA A 405 -20.04 -3.20 9.77
C ALA A 405 -20.13 -4.55 9.02
N SER A 406 -20.91 -4.65 7.93
CA SER A 406 -20.87 -5.84 7.06
C SER A 406 -19.56 -5.95 6.28
N LEU A 407 -18.83 -4.85 6.17
CA LEU A 407 -17.56 -4.71 5.47
C LEU A 407 -17.61 -5.19 4.01
N LEU A 408 -18.70 -4.88 3.33
CA LEU A 408 -18.80 -5.08 1.88
C LEU A 408 -18.31 -3.83 1.18
N PHE A 409 -17.09 -3.88 0.70
CA PHE A 409 -16.42 -2.75 0.06
C PHE A 409 -16.82 -2.58 -1.40
N THR A 410 -16.94 -1.32 -1.79
CA THR A 410 -17.04 -0.89 -3.18
C THR A 410 -15.95 0.15 -3.44
N ASP A 411 -15.22 0.02 -4.54
CA ASP A 411 -14.26 1.05 -4.94
C ASP A 411 -14.99 2.27 -5.50
N GLU A 412 -15.00 3.35 -4.75
CA GLU A 412 -15.67 4.62 -5.05
C GLU A 412 -14.70 5.70 -5.56
N ALA A 413 -13.45 5.37 -5.89
CA ALA A 413 -12.42 6.34 -6.29
C ALA A 413 -12.87 7.36 -7.33
N ILE A 414 -13.64 6.93 -8.34
CA ILE A 414 -14.12 7.81 -9.41
C ILE A 414 -15.19 8.78 -8.90
N VAL A 415 -16.18 8.28 -8.15
CA VAL A 415 -17.30 9.10 -7.66
C VAL A 415 -16.86 9.99 -6.51
N ALA A 416 -15.93 9.53 -5.68
CA ALA A 416 -15.33 10.31 -4.61
C ALA A 416 -14.44 11.46 -5.11
N GLY A 417 -13.90 11.36 -6.34
CA GLY A 417 -13.09 12.42 -6.96
C GLY A 417 -11.58 12.17 -6.94
N ILE A 418 -11.13 11.05 -6.38
CA ILE A 418 -9.72 10.68 -6.25
C ILE A 418 -9.19 10.02 -7.53
N GLY A 419 -9.94 9.10 -8.13
CA GLY A 419 -9.45 8.22 -9.18
C GLY A 419 -8.90 8.92 -10.43
N PRO A 420 -9.66 9.79 -11.13
CA PRO A 420 -9.18 10.38 -12.38
C PRO A 420 -7.90 11.21 -12.26
N PRO A 421 -7.69 12.04 -11.20
CA PRO A 421 -6.45 12.80 -11.02
C PRO A 421 -5.22 11.93 -10.73
N THR A 422 -5.42 10.74 -10.13
CA THR A 422 -4.31 9.88 -9.70
C THR A 422 -3.83 8.91 -10.78
N ARG A 423 -4.57 8.78 -11.89
CA ARG A 423 -4.30 7.77 -12.91
C ARG A 423 -2.91 7.83 -13.54
N LEU A 424 -2.33 9.02 -13.68
CA LEU A 424 -1.04 9.21 -14.35
C LEU A 424 0.14 9.32 -13.38
N VAL A 425 -0.11 9.19 -12.09
CA VAL A 425 0.94 9.16 -11.08
C VAL A 425 1.13 7.74 -10.54
N LEU A 426 2.26 7.51 -9.91
CA LEU A 426 2.59 6.28 -9.20
C LEU A 426 2.68 6.64 -7.72
N SER A 427 1.75 6.12 -6.92
CA SER A 427 1.57 6.54 -5.52
C SER A 427 2.10 5.50 -4.56
N PHE A 428 3.08 5.89 -3.71
CA PHE A 428 3.58 5.07 -2.63
C PHE A 428 2.98 5.46 -1.29
N GLY A 429 3.54 6.45 -0.62
CA GLY A 429 3.01 6.91 0.67
C GLY A 429 1.68 7.62 0.51
N LEU A 430 0.72 7.27 1.36
CA LEU A 430 -0.53 8.00 1.46
C LEU A 430 -1.11 7.88 2.87
N PHE A 431 -1.87 8.87 3.29
CA PHE A 431 -2.58 8.82 4.57
C PHE A 431 -3.74 9.81 4.61
N PHE A 432 -4.69 9.50 5.50
CA PHE A 432 -5.75 10.42 5.89
C PHE A 432 -5.33 11.27 7.08
N PHE A 433 -5.55 12.57 7.02
CA PHE A 433 -5.31 13.51 8.13
C PHE A 433 -6.19 14.76 7.97
N ASP A 434 -6.39 15.51 9.02
CA ASP A 434 -7.19 16.73 9.02
C ASP A 434 -6.24 17.92 8.76
N ALA A 435 -5.99 18.22 7.47
CA ALA A 435 -4.95 19.17 7.06
C ALA A 435 -5.32 20.62 7.35
N ASP A 436 -6.62 20.95 7.39
CA ASP A 436 -7.13 22.30 7.60
C ASP A 436 -7.85 22.46 8.96
N LEU A 437 -7.86 21.40 9.78
CA LEU A 437 -8.50 21.35 11.10
C LEU A 437 -10.00 21.62 11.08
N ASP A 438 -10.69 21.27 10.01
CA ASP A 438 -12.14 21.43 9.88
C ASP A 438 -12.93 20.23 10.45
N GLY A 439 -12.23 19.19 10.90
CA GLY A 439 -12.77 17.96 11.50
C GLY A 439 -12.95 16.81 10.53
N ARG A 440 -12.81 17.06 9.22
CA ARG A 440 -12.86 16.03 8.17
C ARG A 440 -11.45 15.59 7.78
N LEU A 441 -11.34 14.35 7.30
CA LEU A 441 -10.05 13.82 6.90
C LEU A 441 -9.81 14.03 5.41
N ASP A 442 -8.75 14.74 5.10
CA ASP A 442 -8.19 14.89 3.77
C ASP A 442 -7.29 13.71 3.44
N LEU A 443 -7.00 13.48 2.16
CA LEU A 443 -6.09 12.45 1.69
C LEU A 443 -4.87 13.06 1.02
N LEU A 444 -3.68 12.80 1.57
CA LEU A 444 -2.41 13.13 0.93
C LEU A 444 -1.80 11.87 0.31
N GLN A 445 -1.13 12.03 -0.84
CA GLN A 445 -0.33 10.98 -1.43
C GLN A 445 1.01 11.48 -1.98
N ALA A 446 2.07 10.71 -1.73
CA ALA A 446 3.42 10.92 -2.23
C ALA A 446 3.65 10.09 -3.49
N ASN A 447 4.02 10.75 -4.57
CA ASN A 447 4.12 10.15 -5.89
C ASN A 447 5.56 10.13 -6.40
N GLY A 448 5.91 9.13 -7.21
CA GLY A 448 7.22 9.01 -7.83
C GLY A 448 7.39 7.71 -8.59
N HIS A 449 7.76 7.77 -9.88
CA HIS A 449 7.92 6.58 -10.70
C HIS A 449 9.19 5.80 -10.33
N VAL A 450 9.19 4.49 -10.57
CA VAL A 450 10.32 3.59 -10.29
C VAL A 450 11.41 3.66 -11.36
N GLU A 451 11.08 3.97 -12.61
CA GLU A 451 12.01 4.00 -13.73
C GLU A 451 12.44 5.43 -14.08
N ASP A 452 13.75 5.69 -14.04
CA ASP A 452 14.34 7.02 -14.25
C ASP A 452 14.01 7.60 -15.63
N ASP A 453 14.06 6.76 -16.65
CA ASP A 453 13.92 7.11 -18.05
C ASP A 453 12.53 6.82 -18.60
N ILE A 454 11.53 6.68 -17.73
CA ILE A 454 10.15 6.30 -18.13
C ILE A 454 9.57 7.20 -19.23
N ASN A 455 9.91 8.47 -19.26
CA ASN A 455 9.44 9.40 -20.27
C ASN A 455 9.94 9.08 -21.70
N LEU A 456 11.01 8.28 -21.85
CA LEU A 456 11.46 7.77 -23.14
C LEU A 456 10.59 6.63 -23.65
N VAL A 457 9.94 5.89 -22.73
CA VAL A 457 9.04 4.77 -23.03
C VAL A 457 7.60 5.24 -23.11
N GLN A 458 7.17 6.06 -22.16
CA GLN A 458 5.84 6.61 -22.05
C GLN A 458 5.89 8.11 -21.76
N ALA A 459 5.70 8.92 -22.79
CA ALA A 459 5.88 10.37 -22.75
C ALA A 459 4.96 11.10 -21.73
N SER A 460 3.85 10.47 -21.31
CA SER A 460 2.94 11.02 -20.30
C SER A 460 3.43 10.78 -18.86
N GLN A 461 4.45 9.95 -18.65
CA GLN A 461 4.99 9.63 -17.34
C GLN A 461 6.27 10.43 -17.06
N GLN A 462 6.48 10.74 -15.79
CA GLN A 462 7.69 11.40 -15.30
C GLN A 462 8.24 10.59 -14.11
N HIS A 463 9.56 10.52 -13.96
CA HIS A 463 10.19 9.88 -12.81
C HIS A 463 9.89 10.62 -11.52
N ARG A 464 10.12 11.94 -11.50
CA ARG A 464 9.75 12.81 -10.37
C ARG A 464 8.33 13.31 -10.56
N GLN A 465 7.47 13.09 -9.56
CA GLN A 465 6.06 13.42 -9.63
C GLN A 465 5.66 14.32 -8.45
N PRO A 466 4.67 15.21 -8.59
CA PRO A 466 4.18 16.01 -7.50
C PRO A 466 3.41 15.18 -6.50
N ALA A 467 3.51 15.49 -5.21
CA ALA A 467 2.55 15.03 -4.22
C ALA A 467 1.19 15.69 -4.47
N GLN A 468 0.10 15.01 -4.10
CA GLN A 468 -1.27 15.50 -4.27
C GLN A 468 -1.99 15.52 -2.91
N LEU A 469 -2.81 16.54 -2.70
CA LEU A 469 -3.69 16.66 -1.54
C LEU A 469 -5.14 16.78 -2.02
N PHE A 470 -5.97 15.86 -1.56
CA PHE A 470 -7.40 15.77 -1.82
C PHE A 470 -8.15 16.23 -0.58
N TRP A 471 -8.72 17.43 -0.64
CA TRP A 471 -9.49 18.04 0.44
C TRP A 471 -10.90 17.45 0.50
N ASP A 472 -11.35 17.01 1.70
CA ASP A 472 -12.73 16.60 1.93
C ASP A 472 -13.63 17.83 2.03
N CYS A 473 -14.41 18.06 1.01
CA CYS A 473 -15.21 19.26 0.86
C CYS A 473 -16.48 19.30 1.77
N GLY A 474 -16.86 18.19 2.38
CA GLY A 474 -18.01 18.11 3.32
C GLY A 474 -19.40 18.41 2.74
N GLY A 475 -19.54 18.64 1.44
CA GLY A 475 -20.86 18.99 0.85
C GLY A 475 -20.81 19.24 -0.65
N CYS A 476 -19.70 18.98 -1.30
CA CYS A 476 -19.57 19.07 -2.75
C CYS A 476 -20.21 17.87 -3.47
N PRO A 477 -20.43 17.95 -4.79
CA PRO A 477 -20.91 16.81 -5.56
C PRO A 477 -19.98 15.57 -5.53
N ARG A 478 -18.70 15.77 -5.21
CA ARG A 478 -17.71 14.73 -4.93
C ARG A 478 -17.16 14.99 -3.53
N GLN A 479 -16.88 13.93 -2.80
CA GLN A 479 -16.34 14.02 -1.45
C GLN A 479 -15.01 14.78 -1.46
N PHE A 480 -14.10 14.39 -2.35
CA PHE A 480 -12.77 14.95 -2.42
C PHE A 480 -12.57 15.88 -3.63
N VAL A 481 -11.83 16.95 -3.42
CA VAL A 481 -11.38 17.89 -4.44
C VAL A 481 -9.87 18.01 -4.35
N GLU A 482 -9.16 17.65 -5.43
CA GLU A 482 -7.71 17.89 -5.49
C GLU A 482 -7.43 19.39 -5.38
N LEU A 483 -6.63 19.78 -4.39
CA LEU A 483 -6.24 21.19 -4.26
C LEU A 483 -5.20 21.57 -5.32
N PRO A 484 -5.40 22.72 -5.98
CA PRO A 484 -4.47 23.17 -7.00
C PRO A 484 -3.13 23.62 -6.37
N ALA A 485 -2.04 23.45 -7.12
CA ALA A 485 -0.67 23.66 -6.67
C ALA A 485 -0.40 25.05 -6.07
N ASP A 486 -1.10 26.10 -6.55
CA ASP A 486 -0.96 27.48 -6.08
C ASP A 486 -1.54 27.71 -4.67
N ARG A 487 -2.19 26.69 -4.09
CA ARG A 487 -2.73 26.71 -2.73
C ARG A 487 -1.96 25.88 -1.73
N LEU A 488 -0.95 25.13 -2.18
CA LEU A 488 -0.26 24.11 -1.41
C LEU A 488 1.20 24.46 -1.09
N GLY A 489 1.67 25.66 -1.41
CA GLY A 489 3.05 26.07 -1.16
C GLY A 489 4.07 25.16 -1.86
N ASP A 490 4.98 24.56 -1.08
CA ASP A 490 6.06 23.70 -1.59
C ASP A 490 5.66 22.22 -1.76
N LEU A 491 4.49 21.79 -1.25
CA LEU A 491 4.06 20.39 -1.30
C LEU A 491 4.07 19.80 -2.74
N PRO A 492 3.61 20.51 -3.80
CA PRO A 492 3.55 19.95 -5.15
C PRO A 492 4.90 19.91 -5.88
N GLN A 493 6.01 20.29 -5.26
CA GLN A 493 7.30 20.20 -5.93
C GLN A 493 7.63 18.72 -6.23
N PRO A 494 8.00 18.38 -7.48
CA PRO A 494 8.21 16.98 -7.87
C PRO A 494 9.32 16.28 -7.08
N LEU A 495 9.07 15.03 -6.67
CA LEU A 495 10.00 14.15 -5.96
C LEU A 495 9.84 12.71 -6.45
N VAL A 496 10.75 11.81 -6.07
CA VAL A 496 10.62 10.36 -6.27
C VAL A 496 10.03 9.78 -4.98
N GLY A 497 8.77 10.13 -4.69
CA GLY A 497 8.13 9.87 -3.40
C GLY A 497 8.05 8.40 -3.03
N ARG A 498 8.27 8.11 -1.73
CA ARG A 498 8.16 6.78 -1.13
C ARG A 498 7.39 6.86 0.19
N GLY A 499 8.07 6.84 1.32
CA GLY A 499 7.43 6.98 2.62
C GLY A 499 6.81 8.35 2.83
N ALA A 500 5.79 8.41 3.66
CA ALA A 500 5.14 9.63 4.09
C ALA A 500 4.60 9.46 5.51
N ALA A 501 4.79 10.46 6.36
CA ALA A 501 4.26 10.49 7.72
C ALA A 501 3.90 11.93 8.12
N TYR A 502 3.09 12.07 9.18
CA TYR A 502 2.73 13.36 9.74
C TYR A 502 2.93 13.41 11.25
N ALA A 503 3.15 14.60 11.75
CA ALA A 503 3.15 14.96 13.17
C ALA A 503 2.98 16.47 13.32
N ASP A 504 2.49 16.91 14.46
CA ASP A 504 2.62 18.30 14.89
C ASP A 504 3.99 18.43 15.59
N TYR A 505 5.05 18.67 14.78
CA TYR A 505 6.41 18.64 15.32
C TYR A 505 6.83 19.95 16.02
N ASP A 506 6.18 21.08 15.74
CA ASP A 506 6.49 22.38 16.35
C ASP A 506 5.47 22.83 17.41
N GLY A 507 4.41 22.05 17.62
CA GLY A 507 3.47 22.20 18.72
C GLY A 507 2.43 23.30 18.52
N ASP A 508 2.16 23.70 17.27
CA ASP A 508 1.17 24.72 16.93
C ASP A 508 -0.25 24.17 16.69
N GLY A 509 -0.36 22.83 16.57
CA GLY A 509 -1.60 22.09 16.41
C GLY A 509 -1.94 21.69 14.98
N ASP A 510 -1.25 22.28 14.01
CA ASP A 510 -1.37 21.88 12.62
C ASP A 510 -0.54 20.60 12.36
N LEU A 511 -1.01 19.74 11.47
CA LEU A 511 -0.24 18.53 11.14
C LEU A 511 0.74 18.81 10.00
N ASP A 512 2.02 18.65 10.31
CA ASP A 512 3.13 18.76 9.39
C ASP A 512 3.42 17.43 8.71
N VAL A 513 4.06 17.46 7.55
CA VAL A 513 4.28 16.28 6.72
C VAL A 513 5.76 16.07 6.41
N VAL A 514 6.22 14.85 6.55
CA VAL A 514 7.50 14.41 5.99
C VAL A 514 7.26 13.49 4.80
N LEU A 515 7.94 13.76 3.69
CA LEU A 515 7.97 12.92 2.49
C LEU A 515 9.40 12.44 2.26
N THR A 516 9.59 11.12 2.15
CA THR A 516 10.87 10.54 1.73
C THR A 516 10.89 10.30 0.23
N GLN A 517 12.07 10.09 -0.34
CA GLN A 517 12.22 9.73 -1.73
C GLN A 517 13.32 8.70 -1.93
N ALA A 518 13.19 7.87 -2.96
CA ALA A 518 14.24 6.93 -3.33
C ALA A 518 15.46 7.70 -3.88
N GLY A 519 16.64 7.45 -3.30
CA GLY A 519 17.89 8.03 -3.75
C GLY A 519 17.93 9.56 -3.67
N GLY A 520 17.48 10.14 -2.52
CA GLY A 520 17.51 11.59 -2.37
C GLY A 520 17.10 12.10 -0.99
N ALA A 521 17.19 13.42 -0.79
CA ALA A 521 16.84 14.06 0.48
C ALA A 521 15.33 14.06 0.71
N PRO A 522 14.85 13.83 1.95
CA PRO A 522 13.44 13.96 2.29
C PRO A 522 13.00 15.42 2.22
N ARG A 523 11.70 15.65 2.39
CA ARG A 523 11.15 16.98 2.65
C ARG A 523 10.37 16.98 3.94
N LEU A 524 10.71 17.85 4.86
CA LEU A 524 9.87 18.23 5.98
C LEU A 524 9.09 19.48 5.58
N LEU A 525 7.78 19.34 5.50
CA LEU A 525 6.83 20.32 5.01
C LEU A 525 5.99 20.80 6.18
N ARG A 526 6.29 21.99 6.69
CA ARG A 526 5.51 22.60 7.75
C ARG A 526 4.22 23.16 7.19
N ASN A 527 3.11 22.91 7.84
CA ASN A 527 1.79 23.41 7.47
C ASN A 527 1.57 24.80 8.08
N ASP A 528 1.74 25.84 7.29
CA ASP A 528 1.55 27.24 7.73
C ASP A 528 0.12 27.75 7.47
N GLN A 529 -0.90 26.87 7.65
CA GLN A 529 -2.29 27.29 7.45
C GLN A 529 -2.72 28.35 8.48
N ALA A 530 -3.60 29.24 8.12
CA ALA A 530 -4.09 30.31 8.97
C ALA A 530 -5.62 30.48 8.87
N LEU A 531 -6.34 29.36 8.81
CA LEU A 531 -7.80 29.33 8.65
C LEU A 531 -8.52 29.66 9.96
N GLY A 532 -7.82 29.58 11.10
CA GLY A 532 -8.33 29.97 12.41
C GLY A 532 -9.25 28.91 13.02
N HIS A 533 -9.18 27.68 12.58
CA HIS A 533 -9.84 26.55 13.20
C HIS A 533 -9.19 26.25 14.56
N ARG A 534 -9.95 25.63 15.43
CA ARG A 534 -9.47 25.17 16.73
C ARG A 534 -9.13 23.68 16.63
N TRP A 535 -8.32 23.21 17.56
CA TRP A 535 -7.89 21.82 17.58
C TRP A 535 -7.86 21.24 18.98
N LEU A 536 -7.85 19.91 19.06
CA LEU A 536 -7.62 19.14 20.27
C LEU A 536 -6.71 17.97 19.90
N ARG A 537 -5.61 17.81 20.64
CA ARG A 537 -4.74 16.65 20.49
C ARG A 537 -4.88 15.78 21.74
N LEU A 538 -5.01 14.49 21.53
CA LEU A 538 -5.23 13.51 22.60
C LEU A 538 -4.10 12.47 22.57
N ARG A 539 -3.38 12.39 23.67
CA ARG A 539 -2.43 11.31 23.95
C ARG A 539 -3.08 10.34 24.92
N LEU A 540 -3.25 9.09 24.52
CA LEU A 540 -3.79 8.05 25.38
C LEU A 540 -2.66 7.38 26.15
N VAL A 541 -2.92 7.01 27.42
CA VAL A 541 -1.99 6.29 28.28
C VAL A 541 -2.75 5.21 29.03
N ASP A 542 -2.33 3.96 28.85
CA ASP A 542 -2.78 2.82 29.64
C ASP A 542 -1.66 2.41 30.64
N GLU A 543 -2.04 1.87 31.80
CA GLU A 543 -1.09 1.31 32.77
C GLU A 543 -0.85 -0.20 32.55
N GLY A 544 -1.54 -0.80 31.56
CA GLY A 544 -1.37 -2.17 31.14
C GLY A 544 -0.10 -2.40 30.30
N LEU A 545 -0.01 -3.52 29.62
CA LEU A 545 1.12 -3.89 28.77
C LEU A 545 1.13 -3.08 27.45
N ASN A 546 -0.03 -2.79 26.88
CA ASN A 546 -0.20 -1.89 25.72
C ASN A 546 -0.32 -0.43 26.20
N ARG A 547 0.80 0.17 26.63
CA ARG A 547 0.82 1.50 27.28
C ARG A 547 0.38 2.64 26.40
N ASP A 548 0.64 2.54 25.09
CA ASP A 548 0.25 3.53 24.10
C ASP A 548 -1.19 3.36 23.63
N ALA A 549 -1.91 2.39 24.20
CA ALA A 549 -3.28 2.04 23.85
C ALA A 549 -3.50 1.81 22.33
N LEU A 550 -2.54 1.14 21.68
CA LEU A 550 -2.67 0.79 20.26
C LEU A 550 -3.96 0.02 20.02
N GLY A 551 -4.75 0.44 19.02
CA GLY A 551 -6.08 -0.09 18.72
C GLY A 551 -7.23 0.62 19.44
N ALA A 552 -6.96 1.50 20.43
CA ALA A 552 -8.03 2.27 21.08
C ALA A 552 -8.79 3.14 20.07
N ARG A 553 -10.12 3.18 20.23
CA ARG A 553 -11.02 4.04 19.47
C ARG A 553 -11.37 5.29 20.29
N VAL A 554 -11.20 6.45 19.66
CA VAL A 554 -11.51 7.74 20.29
C VAL A 554 -12.58 8.46 19.47
N ARG A 555 -13.67 8.86 20.15
CA ARG A 555 -14.74 9.68 19.57
C ARG A 555 -14.76 11.02 20.27
N VAL A 556 -14.70 12.08 19.50
CA VAL A 556 -14.81 13.46 19.98
C VAL A 556 -16.14 14.02 19.56
N LEU A 557 -16.94 14.45 20.55
CA LEU A 557 -18.25 15.03 20.37
C LEU A 557 -18.15 16.55 20.65
N ALA A 558 -18.28 17.35 19.61
CA ALA A 558 -18.22 18.80 19.70
C ALA A 558 -19.23 19.47 18.76
N GLY A 559 -20.02 20.42 19.25
CA GLY A 559 -20.96 21.18 18.41
C GLY A 559 -22.09 20.36 17.77
N GLY A 560 -22.32 19.13 18.21
CA GLY A 560 -23.28 18.19 17.61
C GLY A 560 -22.70 17.31 16.51
N GLU A 561 -21.42 17.45 16.23
CA GLU A 561 -20.66 16.60 15.32
C GLU A 561 -19.88 15.55 16.10
N VAL A 562 -19.64 14.40 15.47
CA VAL A 562 -18.85 13.29 16.01
C VAL A 562 -17.72 13.02 15.05
N GLN A 563 -16.51 13.06 15.56
CA GLN A 563 -15.32 12.63 14.85
C GLN A 563 -14.78 11.36 15.50
N GLU A 564 -14.27 10.43 14.72
CA GLU A 564 -13.69 9.19 15.21
C GLU A 564 -12.26 9.02 14.67
N ARG A 565 -11.35 8.62 15.55
CA ARG A 565 -9.96 8.27 15.22
C ARG A 565 -9.56 7.02 16.01
N ARG A 566 -8.56 6.30 15.51
CA ARG A 566 -7.96 5.17 16.24
C ARG A 566 -6.47 5.39 16.46
N VAL A 567 -5.97 4.91 17.59
CA VAL A 567 -4.54 4.89 17.87
C VAL A 567 -3.90 3.79 17.05
N ALA A 568 -3.35 4.16 15.91
CA ALA A 568 -2.74 3.25 14.95
C ALA A 568 -1.65 4.01 14.16
N PRO A 569 -0.40 4.02 14.65
CA PRO A 569 0.69 4.77 14.03
C PRO A 569 1.14 4.18 12.71
N THR A 570 0.97 2.86 12.50
CA THR A 570 1.31 2.19 11.25
C THR A 570 0.31 2.51 10.17
N ARG A 571 0.73 3.27 9.17
CA ARG A 571 -0.06 3.63 7.98
C ARG A 571 0.85 4.08 6.85
N SER A 572 0.28 4.40 5.70
CA SER A 572 1.05 4.86 4.55
C SER A 572 1.88 3.75 3.91
N TYR A 573 3.13 4.01 3.59
CA TYR A 573 4.08 3.08 2.99
C TYR A 573 5.33 3.03 3.85
N LEU A 574 5.64 1.89 4.44
CA LEU A 574 6.85 1.64 5.23
C LEU A 574 7.04 2.60 6.43
N SER A 575 6.01 3.31 6.87
CA SER A 575 6.15 4.49 7.71
C SER A 575 5.25 4.47 8.94
N GLN A 576 5.55 5.35 9.90
CA GLN A 576 4.81 5.53 11.14
C GLN A 576 4.51 7.01 11.36
N VAL A 577 3.27 7.34 11.70
CA VAL A 577 2.88 8.67 12.13
C VAL A 577 2.96 8.78 13.66
N GLU A 578 2.84 9.99 14.19
CA GLU A 578 2.80 10.20 15.63
C GLU A 578 1.62 9.49 16.31
N LEU A 579 1.76 9.19 17.61
CA LEU A 579 0.70 8.56 18.42
C LEU A 579 -0.44 9.50 18.80
N PRO A 580 -0.23 10.79 19.14
CA PRO A 580 -1.32 11.68 19.49
C PRO A 580 -2.33 11.83 18.36
N LEU A 581 -3.63 11.85 18.71
CA LEU A 581 -4.73 11.98 17.77
C LEU A 581 -5.17 13.44 17.68
N THR A 582 -5.13 14.04 16.49
CA THR A 582 -5.54 15.43 16.25
C THR A 582 -6.98 15.48 15.73
N PHE A 583 -7.77 16.39 16.30
CA PHE A 583 -9.16 16.66 15.95
C PHE A 583 -9.35 18.15 15.70
N GLY A 584 -9.81 18.52 14.51
CA GLY A 584 -10.29 19.86 14.25
C GLY A 584 -11.59 20.14 15.01
N LEU A 585 -11.73 21.32 15.59
CA LEU A 585 -12.87 21.67 16.41
C LEU A 585 -13.63 22.87 15.82
N PRO A 586 -14.97 22.97 16.04
CA PRO A 586 -15.72 24.16 15.70
C PRO A 586 -15.12 25.43 16.28
N ALA A 587 -15.28 26.56 15.58
CA ALA A 587 -14.73 27.86 16.00
C ALA A 587 -15.26 28.38 17.34
N ALA A 588 -16.40 27.87 17.82
CA ALA A 588 -16.99 28.26 19.11
C ALA A 588 -16.30 27.58 20.28
N ASP A 589 -16.15 28.30 21.40
CA ASP A 589 -15.63 27.75 22.67
C ASP A 589 -16.73 26.90 23.33
N MET A 590 -16.80 25.64 22.93
CA MET A 590 -17.80 24.67 23.38
C MET A 590 -17.14 23.57 24.19
N PRO A 591 -17.86 22.98 25.17
CA PRO A 591 -17.42 21.77 25.83
C PRO A 591 -17.22 20.64 24.83
N VAL A 592 -16.14 19.91 24.98
CA VAL A 592 -15.82 18.72 24.21
C VAL A 592 -15.97 17.51 25.11
N THR A 593 -16.74 16.53 24.67
CA THR A 593 -16.81 15.20 25.30
C THR A 593 -15.98 14.23 24.50
N VAL A 594 -15.12 13.48 25.18
CA VAL A 594 -14.29 12.45 24.58
C VAL A 594 -14.74 11.10 25.11
N GLU A 595 -15.11 10.20 24.20
CA GLU A 595 -15.39 8.80 24.49
C GLU A 595 -14.17 7.98 24.03
N VAL A 596 -13.60 7.19 24.92
CA VAL A 596 -12.51 6.28 24.62
C VAL A 596 -12.97 4.86 24.83
N ARG A 597 -12.89 4.04 23.78
CA ARG A 597 -12.98 2.58 23.88
C ARG A 597 -11.56 2.02 23.84
N TRP A 598 -11.12 1.53 24.99
CA TRP A 598 -9.80 0.93 25.16
C TRP A 598 -9.68 -0.41 24.41
N PRO A 599 -8.46 -0.90 24.14
CA PRO A 599 -8.25 -2.13 23.35
C PRO A 599 -8.96 -3.37 23.92
N ASP A 600 -9.13 -3.45 25.25
CA ASP A 600 -9.87 -4.54 25.89
C ASP A 600 -11.41 -4.41 25.79
N GLY A 601 -11.89 -3.33 25.15
CA GLY A 601 -13.33 -3.05 24.97
C GLY A 601 -13.96 -2.21 26.09
N THR A 602 -13.22 -1.86 27.17
CA THR A 602 -13.71 -0.95 28.21
C THR A 602 -13.97 0.44 27.61
N VAL A 603 -15.07 1.09 27.99
CA VAL A 603 -15.42 2.44 27.51
C VAL A 603 -15.40 3.42 28.66
N GLU A 604 -14.76 4.57 28.46
CA GLU A 604 -14.72 5.69 29.40
C GLU A 604 -15.10 7.00 28.71
N ILE A 605 -15.76 7.88 29.48
CA ILE A 605 -16.17 9.21 29.01
C ILE A 605 -15.44 10.29 29.81
N PHE A 606 -14.89 11.26 29.10
CA PHE A 606 -14.20 12.43 29.65
C PHE A 606 -14.96 13.68 29.19
N ASP A 607 -15.59 14.36 30.14
CA ASP A 607 -16.36 15.57 29.87
C ASP A 607 -15.53 16.85 30.04
N ALA A 608 -15.93 17.90 29.31
CA ALA A 608 -15.34 19.23 29.39
C ALA A 608 -13.83 19.27 29.09
N VAL A 609 -13.37 18.41 28.18
CA VAL A 609 -11.97 18.42 27.73
C VAL A 609 -11.66 19.75 27.03
N PRO A 610 -10.62 20.48 27.45
CA PRO A 610 -10.32 21.77 26.86
C PRO A 610 -9.60 21.64 25.52
N GLY A 611 -10.03 22.40 24.51
CA GLY A 611 -9.37 22.49 23.21
C GLY A 611 -8.17 23.44 23.19
N LEU A 612 -7.50 23.56 22.04
CA LEU A 612 -6.29 24.35 21.77
C LEU A 612 -5.07 23.88 22.57
N ARG A 613 -4.94 22.58 22.78
CA ARG A 613 -3.76 21.97 23.40
C ARG A 613 -3.75 20.45 23.27
N GLU A 614 -2.62 19.86 23.53
CA GLU A 614 -2.50 18.43 23.81
C GLU A 614 -3.01 18.11 25.22
N VAL A 615 -3.84 17.08 25.33
CA VAL A 615 -4.39 16.56 26.58
C VAL A 615 -4.06 15.09 26.72
N GLU A 616 -3.50 14.73 27.86
CA GLU A 616 -3.25 13.33 28.20
C GLU A 616 -4.52 12.71 28.80
N ILE A 617 -5.01 11.65 28.16
CA ILE A 617 -6.14 10.84 28.61
C ILE A 617 -5.58 9.54 29.21
N ARG A 618 -5.71 9.41 30.53
CA ARG A 618 -5.28 8.20 31.25
C ARG A 618 -6.47 7.31 31.53
N ARG A 619 -6.31 6.03 31.27
CA ARG A 619 -7.27 4.99 31.64
C ARG A 619 -7.56 5.00 33.14
N GLY A 620 -8.81 4.80 33.51
CA GLY A 620 -9.28 4.83 34.91
C GLY A 620 -9.62 6.22 35.45
N ASN A 621 -9.44 7.29 34.66
CA ASN A 621 -9.79 8.66 35.05
C ASN A 621 -11.10 9.17 34.45
N GLY A 622 -11.70 8.41 33.54
CA GLY A 622 -12.99 8.71 32.94
C GLY A 622 -14.17 8.22 33.77
N ALA A 623 -15.36 8.62 33.37
CA ALA A 623 -16.61 8.09 33.92
C ALA A 623 -17.10 6.89 33.08
N ASP A 624 -17.75 5.93 33.73
CA ASP A 624 -18.43 4.86 33.00
C ASP A 624 -19.56 5.46 32.13
N PRO A 625 -19.81 4.90 30.93
CA PRO A 625 -20.94 5.34 30.13
C PRO A 625 -22.25 5.15 30.89
N ALA A 626 -23.15 6.14 30.81
CA ALA A 626 -24.45 6.03 31.42
C ALA A 626 -25.15 4.78 30.88
N PRO A 627 -25.83 3.98 31.74
CA PRO A 627 -26.53 2.79 31.28
C PRO A 627 -27.54 3.19 30.19
N THR A 628 -27.42 2.61 29.02
CA THR A 628 -28.37 2.77 27.93
C THR A 628 -29.71 2.19 28.40
N GLY A 629 -30.66 3.08 28.72
CA GLY A 629 -32.02 2.74 29.19
C GLY A 629 -32.89 2.11 28.12
#